data_f4be3595836f4cba9f3fe5a54cb46ed1
#
_entry.id   f4be3595836f4cba9f3fe5a54cb46ed1
#
_cell.length_a   1.000
_cell.length_b   1.000
_cell.length_c   1.000
_cell.angle_alpha   90.00
_cell.angle_beta   90.00
_cell.angle_gamma   90.00
#
_symmetry.space_group_name_H-M   'P 1'
#
loop_
_entity.id
_entity.type
_entity.pdbx_description
1 polymer ?
#
loop_
_entity_poly.entity_id
_entity_poly.type
_entity_poly.pdbx_seq_one_letter_code
_entity_poly.pdbx_strand_id
1 'polypeptide(L)'
;MDIRLLSEQELPFAVDLSRYTFEYCLQRSIMQQDLITGFYQYVSLENLYQLMQSRRICIWGAWLNGQLVGVSAMQAEGHITMLYIAPFCQRRGIGKALLREMRRFAADVLSCQVVTINAMPAWTGSYFQRQGFSLIQMQPIGAPYVSLLAPVITEVSYPIKPMKPGIVAAVIGGFVFLILLIAFGLMLICY
;
A
#
# COMPACT_ATOMS: atom_id res chain seq x y z
N MET A 1 -4.95 20.08 8.35
CA MET A 1 -4.86 18.64 8.10
C MET A 1 -3.55 18.17 8.68
N ASP A 2 -3.61 17.23 9.58
CA ASP A 2 -2.44 16.62 10.22
C ASP A 2 -2.24 15.21 9.65
N ILE A 3 -0.99 14.85 9.30
CA ILE A 3 -0.64 13.51 8.81
C ILE A 3 0.49 12.98 9.70
N ARG A 4 0.24 11.85 10.34
CA ARG A 4 1.21 11.24 11.24
C ARG A 4 1.05 9.72 11.30
N LEU A 5 2.06 9.04 11.83
CA LEU A 5 1.95 7.64 12.17
C LEU A 5 0.85 7.43 13.21
N LEU A 6 0.09 6.35 13.05
CA LEU A 6 -0.91 5.93 14.02
C LEU A 6 -0.26 5.15 15.15
N SER A 7 -0.80 5.34 16.36
CA SER A 7 -0.53 4.48 17.50
C SER A 7 -1.41 3.22 17.44
N GLU A 8 -1.05 2.22 18.24
CA GLU A 8 -1.84 1.00 18.38
C GLU A 8 -3.28 1.26 18.83
N GLN A 9 -3.48 2.25 19.71
CA GLN A 9 -4.80 2.63 20.21
C GLN A 9 -5.70 3.24 19.13
N GLU A 10 -5.12 3.70 18.03
CA GLU A 10 -5.83 4.30 16.90
C GLU A 10 -6.14 3.30 15.79
N LEU A 11 -5.62 2.07 15.87
CA LEU A 11 -5.88 1.02 14.88
C LEU A 11 -7.37 0.72 14.65
N PRO A 12 -8.23 0.68 15.67
CA PRO A 12 -9.67 0.46 15.44
C PRO A 12 -10.26 1.48 14.46
N PHE A 13 -9.90 2.77 14.56
CA PHE A 13 -10.36 3.80 13.63
C PHE A 13 -9.84 3.59 12.21
N ALA A 14 -8.59 3.09 12.07
CA ALA A 14 -8.01 2.76 10.77
C ALA A 14 -8.73 1.59 10.11
N VAL A 15 -9.08 0.55 10.88
CA VAL A 15 -9.86 -0.61 10.42
C VAL A 15 -11.24 -0.15 9.94
N ASP A 16 -11.96 0.61 10.76
CA ASP A 16 -13.31 1.07 10.44
C ASP A 16 -13.33 1.95 9.19
N LEU A 17 -12.40 2.91 9.09
CA LEU A 17 -12.29 3.77 7.92
C LEU A 17 -11.96 2.97 6.65
N SER A 18 -11.06 2.00 6.75
CA SER A 18 -10.67 1.18 5.61
C SER A 18 -11.83 0.33 5.10
N ARG A 19 -12.56 -0.33 6.01
CA ARG A 19 -13.75 -1.15 5.71
C ARG A 19 -14.85 -0.28 5.10
N TYR A 20 -15.20 0.81 5.73
CA TYR A 20 -16.20 1.74 5.23
C TYR A 20 -15.87 2.23 3.82
N THR A 21 -14.62 2.64 3.58
CA THR A 21 -14.20 3.12 2.27
C THR A 21 -14.21 2.01 1.22
N PHE A 22 -13.77 0.81 1.59
CA PHE A 22 -13.78 -0.35 0.69
C PHE A 22 -15.23 -0.71 0.28
N GLU A 23 -16.12 -0.84 1.23
CA GLU A 23 -17.54 -1.18 0.99
C GLU A 23 -18.21 -0.14 0.10
N TYR A 24 -18.01 1.14 0.42
CA TYR A 24 -18.64 2.23 -0.31
C TYR A 24 -18.08 2.41 -1.74
N CYS A 25 -16.75 2.34 -1.91
CA CYS A 25 -16.09 2.73 -3.15
C CYS A 25 -15.72 1.57 -4.05
N LEU A 26 -15.39 0.40 -3.51
CA LEU A 26 -14.66 -0.64 -4.24
C LEU A 26 -15.37 -1.98 -4.31
N GLN A 27 -16.06 -2.40 -3.25
CA GLN A 27 -16.59 -3.75 -3.13
C GLN A 27 -17.48 -4.16 -4.31
N ARG A 28 -18.32 -3.26 -4.80
CA ARG A 28 -19.20 -3.52 -5.96
C ARG A 28 -18.44 -3.72 -7.28
N SER A 29 -17.20 -3.30 -7.34
CA SER A 29 -16.34 -3.44 -8.53
C SER A 29 -15.50 -4.71 -8.50
N ILE A 30 -15.53 -5.47 -7.40
CA ILE A 30 -14.74 -6.68 -7.21
C ILE A 30 -15.70 -7.88 -7.24
N MET A 31 -15.54 -8.72 -8.26
CA MET A 31 -16.39 -9.90 -8.47
C MET A 31 -15.85 -11.14 -7.73
N GLN A 32 -14.55 -11.18 -7.45
CA GLN A 32 -13.89 -12.33 -6.84
C GLN A 32 -14.05 -12.29 -5.32
N GLN A 33 -14.79 -13.26 -4.77
CA GLN A 33 -15.06 -13.36 -3.34
C GLN A 33 -13.77 -13.51 -2.51
N ASP A 34 -12.77 -14.21 -3.05
CA ASP A 34 -11.49 -14.40 -2.36
C ASP A 34 -10.74 -13.09 -2.12
N LEU A 35 -10.83 -12.14 -3.07
CA LEU A 35 -10.22 -10.81 -2.90
C LEU A 35 -10.94 -10.00 -1.81
N ILE A 36 -12.26 -10.12 -1.73
CA ILE A 36 -13.05 -9.48 -0.67
C ILE A 36 -12.68 -10.08 0.69
N THR A 37 -12.64 -11.40 0.79
CA THR A 37 -12.24 -12.10 2.00
C THR A 37 -10.82 -11.74 2.42
N GLY A 38 -9.88 -11.74 1.48
CA GLY A 38 -8.48 -11.35 1.72
C GLY A 38 -8.35 -9.91 2.22
N PHE A 39 -9.16 -8.98 1.69
CA PHE A 39 -9.22 -7.61 2.20
C PHE A 39 -9.61 -7.57 3.68
N TYR A 40 -10.73 -8.21 4.07
CA TYR A 40 -11.19 -8.19 5.46
C TYR A 40 -10.22 -8.88 6.43
N GLN A 41 -9.55 -9.94 5.98
CA GLN A 41 -8.48 -10.58 6.75
C GLN A 41 -7.30 -9.63 6.93
N TYR A 42 -6.85 -8.98 5.85
CA TYR A 42 -5.72 -8.06 5.88
C TYR A 42 -5.97 -6.85 6.79
N VAL A 43 -7.15 -6.20 6.70
CA VAL A 43 -7.50 -5.03 7.52
C VAL A 43 -8.15 -5.41 8.86
N SER A 44 -8.02 -6.65 9.32
CA SER A 44 -8.45 -7.01 10.67
C SER A 44 -7.58 -6.32 11.73
N LEU A 45 -8.18 -5.98 12.86
CA LEU A 45 -7.46 -5.32 13.96
C LEU A 45 -6.27 -6.16 14.42
N GLU A 46 -6.47 -7.47 14.56
CA GLU A 46 -5.45 -8.41 15.01
C GLU A 46 -4.27 -8.45 14.03
N ASN A 47 -4.53 -8.58 12.72
CA ASN A 47 -3.48 -8.63 11.73
C ASN A 47 -2.68 -7.32 11.66
N LEU A 48 -3.35 -6.16 11.64
CA LEU A 48 -2.66 -4.87 11.62
C LEU A 48 -1.83 -4.65 12.89
N TYR A 49 -2.36 -5.06 14.05
CA TYR A 49 -1.62 -5.00 15.30
C TYR A 49 -0.35 -5.86 15.27
N GLN A 50 -0.46 -7.12 14.84
CA GLN A 50 0.69 -8.03 14.70
C GLN A 50 1.74 -7.51 13.70
N LEU A 51 1.30 -6.94 12.57
CA LEU A 51 2.20 -6.35 11.58
C LEU A 51 2.93 -5.11 12.13
N MET A 52 2.28 -4.26 12.91
CA MET A 52 2.91 -3.12 13.56
C MET A 52 3.89 -3.57 14.64
N GLN A 53 3.52 -4.49 15.53
CA GLN A 53 4.38 -5.03 16.58
C GLN A 53 5.66 -5.66 16.01
N SER A 54 5.54 -6.39 14.92
CA SER A 54 6.67 -7.01 14.22
C SER A 54 7.47 -6.00 13.35
N ARG A 55 7.12 -4.71 13.37
CA ARG A 55 7.74 -3.64 12.57
C ARG A 55 7.73 -3.92 11.05
N ARG A 56 6.79 -4.74 10.60
CA ARG A 56 6.64 -5.08 9.18
C ARG A 56 5.85 -4.04 8.40
N ILE A 57 5.09 -3.19 9.09
CA ILE A 57 4.23 -2.17 8.50
C ILE A 57 4.27 -0.87 9.33
N CYS A 58 4.26 0.26 8.61
CA CYS A 58 3.98 1.57 9.18
C CYS A 58 2.61 2.04 8.67
N ILE A 59 1.78 2.59 9.55
CA ILE A 59 0.42 3.05 9.22
C ILE A 59 0.32 4.54 9.53
N TRP A 60 -0.14 5.33 8.56
CA TRP A 60 -0.38 6.77 8.70
C TRP A 60 -1.86 7.07 8.72
N GLY A 61 -2.23 8.03 9.54
CA GLY A 61 -3.54 8.67 9.56
C GLY A 61 -3.48 10.10 9.05
N ALA A 62 -4.46 10.47 8.23
CA ALA A 62 -4.74 11.87 7.91
C ALA A 62 -5.94 12.35 8.74
N TRP A 63 -5.71 13.37 9.56
CA TRP A 63 -6.67 13.90 10.50
C TRP A 63 -7.18 15.28 10.06
N LEU A 64 -8.47 15.49 10.11
CA LEU A 64 -9.11 16.76 9.84
C LEU A 64 -10.09 17.08 10.97
N ASN A 65 -9.85 18.18 11.69
CA ASN A 65 -10.65 18.59 12.84
C ASN A 65 -10.86 17.48 13.88
N GLY A 66 -9.80 16.71 14.15
CA GLY A 66 -9.82 15.60 15.12
C GLY A 66 -10.45 14.30 14.62
N GLN A 67 -10.92 14.24 13.38
CA GLN A 67 -11.46 13.03 12.75
C GLN A 67 -10.44 12.40 11.81
N LEU A 68 -10.31 11.07 11.87
CA LEU A 68 -9.52 10.31 10.90
C LEU A 68 -10.28 10.24 9.57
N VAL A 69 -9.72 10.86 8.52
CA VAL A 69 -10.36 10.96 7.20
C VAL A 69 -9.57 10.25 6.09
N GLY A 70 -8.37 9.78 6.41
CA GLY A 70 -7.55 9.00 5.48
C GLY A 70 -6.62 8.09 6.24
N VAL A 71 -6.38 6.91 5.69
CA VAL A 71 -5.45 5.92 6.22
C VAL A 71 -4.58 5.41 5.08
N SER A 72 -3.31 5.21 5.36
CA SER A 72 -2.38 4.55 4.44
C SER A 72 -1.40 3.68 5.19
N ALA A 73 -0.88 2.65 4.53
CA ALA A 73 0.10 1.77 5.12
C ALA A 73 1.16 1.35 4.12
N MET A 74 2.37 1.14 4.62
CA MET A 74 3.52 0.73 3.82
C MET A 74 4.37 -0.28 4.59
N GLN A 75 4.82 -1.32 3.91
CA GLN A 75 5.78 -2.29 4.42
C GLN A 75 7.19 -1.72 4.48
N ALA A 76 8.06 -2.35 5.28
CA ALA A 76 9.44 -1.89 5.46
C ALA A 76 10.25 -1.87 4.16
N GLU A 77 9.86 -2.66 3.16
CA GLU A 77 10.48 -2.72 1.83
C GLU A 77 9.99 -1.61 0.87
N GLY A 78 9.14 -0.69 1.36
CA GLY A 78 8.59 0.40 0.54
C GLY A 78 7.37 0.01 -0.30
N HIS A 79 6.71 -1.15 0.00
CA HIS A 79 5.48 -1.53 -0.68
C HIS A 79 4.26 -0.94 0.03
N ILE A 80 3.50 -0.10 -0.70
CA ILE A 80 2.26 0.51 -0.20
C ILE A 80 1.15 -0.52 -0.28
N THR A 81 0.53 -0.84 0.86
CA THR A 81 -0.51 -1.86 0.98
C THR A 81 -1.90 -1.29 1.20
N MET A 82 -1.98 -0.06 1.73
CA MET A 82 -3.26 0.60 2.01
C MET A 82 -3.21 2.07 1.59
N LEU A 83 -4.30 2.55 0.99
CA LEU A 83 -4.58 3.97 0.79
C LEU A 83 -6.09 4.17 0.69
N TYR A 84 -6.73 4.49 1.79
CA TYR A 84 -8.17 4.69 1.90
C TYR A 84 -8.48 6.09 2.39
N ILE A 85 -9.36 6.79 1.68
CA ILE A 85 -9.81 8.14 2.01
C ILE A 85 -11.33 8.10 2.17
N ALA A 86 -11.84 8.60 3.29
CA ALA A 86 -13.27 8.71 3.53
C ALA A 86 -14.00 9.29 2.30
N PRO A 87 -15.07 8.66 1.80
CA PRO A 87 -15.73 9.06 0.54
C PRO A 87 -16.06 10.55 0.47
N PHE A 88 -16.56 11.12 1.57
CA PHE A 88 -16.92 12.53 1.67
C PHE A 88 -15.73 13.50 1.75
N CYS A 89 -14.51 12.97 1.91
CA CYS A 89 -13.24 13.72 1.95
C CYS A 89 -12.36 13.50 0.71
N GLN A 90 -12.81 12.70 -0.25
CA GLN A 90 -12.06 12.45 -1.48
C GLN A 90 -11.94 13.72 -2.33
N ARG A 91 -10.99 13.73 -3.28
CA ARG A 91 -10.71 14.84 -4.21
C ARG A 91 -10.23 16.14 -3.54
N ARG A 92 -9.87 16.10 -2.26
CA ARG A 92 -9.33 17.24 -1.48
C ARG A 92 -7.81 17.19 -1.29
N GLY A 93 -7.10 16.35 -2.04
CA GLY A 93 -5.64 16.21 -1.98
C GLY A 93 -5.10 15.33 -0.85
N ILE A 94 -5.96 14.76 0.01
CA ILE A 94 -5.54 13.94 1.17
C ILE A 94 -4.71 12.74 0.73
N GLY A 95 -5.17 11.98 -0.27
CA GLY A 95 -4.42 10.83 -0.78
C GLY A 95 -3.05 11.21 -1.37
N LYS A 96 -2.96 12.37 -2.06
CA LYS A 96 -1.68 12.90 -2.54
C LYS A 96 -0.75 13.23 -1.38
N ALA A 97 -1.28 13.82 -0.32
CA ALA A 97 -0.49 14.19 0.86
C ALA A 97 0.03 12.95 1.61
N LEU A 98 -0.81 11.92 1.81
CA LEU A 98 -0.39 10.63 2.38
C LEU A 98 0.69 9.95 1.54
N LEU A 99 0.52 9.89 0.21
CA LEU A 99 1.53 9.33 -0.70
C LEU A 99 2.86 10.08 -0.60
N ARG A 100 2.82 11.42 -0.50
CA ARG A 100 4.03 12.23 -0.34
C ARG A 100 4.74 11.89 0.97
N GLU A 101 4.00 11.78 2.06
CA GLU A 101 4.57 11.46 3.37
C GLU A 101 5.21 10.06 3.38
N MET A 102 4.52 9.05 2.86
CA MET A 102 5.08 7.70 2.74
C MET A 102 6.36 7.68 1.89
N ARG A 103 6.39 8.41 0.76
CA ARG A 103 7.57 8.46 -0.11
C ARG A 103 8.75 9.17 0.55
N ARG A 104 8.52 10.18 1.39
CA ARG A 104 9.56 10.81 2.21
C ARG A 104 10.08 9.83 3.26
N PHE A 105 9.18 9.23 4.01
CA PHE A 105 9.54 8.24 5.03
C PHE A 105 10.34 7.07 4.43
N ALA A 106 9.96 6.58 3.25
CA ALA A 106 10.68 5.54 2.54
C ALA A 106 12.13 5.95 2.22
N ALA A 107 12.35 7.22 1.84
CA ALA A 107 13.69 7.75 1.61
C ALA A 107 14.48 7.92 2.91
N ASP A 108 13.88 8.63 3.88
CA ASP A 108 14.60 9.16 5.04
C ASP A 108 14.81 8.10 6.13
N VAL A 109 13.88 7.15 6.28
CA VAL A 109 13.89 6.16 7.35
C VAL A 109 14.19 4.75 6.84
N LEU A 110 13.59 4.35 5.74
CA LEU A 110 13.73 2.98 5.22
C LEU A 110 14.88 2.85 4.20
N SER A 111 15.51 3.97 3.80
CA SER A 111 16.59 3.98 2.79
C SER A 111 16.19 3.32 1.46
N CYS A 112 14.89 3.33 1.13
CA CYS A 112 14.39 2.86 -0.14
C CYS A 112 14.78 3.83 -1.27
N GLN A 113 14.87 3.32 -2.50
CA GLN A 113 15.05 4.15 -3.72
C GLN A 113 13.72 4.37 -4.44
N VAL A 114 12.81 3.41 -4.31
CA VAL A 114 11.50 3.40 -4.93
C VAL A 114 10.45 2.94 -3.92
N VAL A 115 9.22 3.34 -4.15
CA VAL A 115 8.04 2.75 -3.53
C VAL A 115 7.21 2.04 -4.59
N THR A 116 6.54 0.97 -4.21
CA THR A 116 5.71 0.16 -5.10
C THR A 116 4.28 0.07 -4.58
N ILE A 117 3.33 -0.23 -5.46
CA ILE A 117 1.94 -0.49 -5.11
C ILE A 117 1.29 -1.44 -6.12
N ASN A 118 0.41 -2.29 -5.64
CA ASN A 118 -0.53 -3.04 -6.47
C ASN A 118 -1.90 -2.35 -6.38
N ALA A 119 -2.21 -1.55 -7.40
CA ALA A 119 -3.47 -0.81 -7.45
C ALA A 119 -4.61 -1.75 -7.83
N MET A 120 -5.52 -2.01 -6.93
CA MET A 120 -6.68 -2.88 -7.09
C MET A 120 -7.97 -2.15 -6.68
N PRO A 121 -9.04 -2.20 -7.52
CA PRO A 121 -9.09 -2.77 -8.87
C PRO A 121 -8.16 -2.05 -9.86
N ALA A 122 -7.80 -2.70 -10.98
CA ALA A 122 -6.81 -2.20 -11.93
C ALA A 122 -7.07 -0.77 -12.44
N TRP A 123 -8.34 -0.35 -12.56
CA TRP A 123 -8.71 1.01 -12.99
C TRP A 123 -8.22 2.10 -12.02
N THR A 124 -7.97 1.76 -10.74
CA THR A 124 -7.43 2.71 -9.75
C THR A 124 -5.98 3.10 -10.06
N GLY A 125 -5.28 2.30 -10.86
CA GLY A 125 -3.91 2.59 -11.31
C GLY A 125 -3.74 3.96 -11.95
N SER A 126 -4.76 4.45 -12.67
CA SER A 126 -4.76 5.78 -13.28
C SER A 126 -4.63 6.93 -12.25
N TYR A 127 -5.11 6.73 -11.02
CA TYR A 127 -4.90 7.68 -9.93
C TYR A 127 -3.41 7.76 -9.57
N PHE A 128 -2.76 6.62 -9.39
CA PHE A 128 -1.34 6.57 -9.01
C PHE A 128 -0.43 7.10 -10.12
N GLN A 129 -0.76 6.84 -11.38
CA GLN A 129 -0.01 7.41 -12.52
C GLN A 129 -0.04 8.95 -12.46
N ARG A 130 -1.17 9.58 -12.15
CA ARG A 130 -1.26 11.04 -11.94
C ARG A 130 -0.48 11.53 -10.72
N GLN A 131 -0.10 10.65 -9.79
CA GLN A 131 0.77 10.96 -8.66
C GLN A 131 2.26 10.64 -8.94
N GLY A 132 2.62 10.36 -10.19
CA GLY A 132 4.01 10.13 -10.61
C GLY A 132 4.48 8.68 -10.45
N PHE A 133 3.54 7.73 -10.37
CA PHE A 133 3.87 6.31 -10.46
C PHE A 133 3.87 5.86 -11.92
N SER A 134 4.79 4.98 -12.27
CA SER A 134 4.89 4.34 -13.57
C SER A 134 4.50 2.87 -13.48
N LEU A 135 3.88 2.34 -14.54
CA LEU A 135 3.56 0.92 -14.63
C LEU A 135 4.85 0.09 -14.66
N ILE A 136 4.87 -1.01 -13.94
CA ILE A 136 5.92 -2.02 -14.09
C ILE A 136 5.66 -2.74 -15.42
N GLN A 137 6.70 -2.91 -16.24
CA GLN A 137 6.56 -3.44 -17.62
C GLN A 137 5.96 -4.84 -17.69
N MET A 138 6.27 -5.70 -16.71
CA MET A 138 5.72 -7.06 -16.63
C MET A 138 4.54 -7.08 -15.66
N GLN A 139 3.33 -7.10 -16.21
CA GLN A 139 2.11 -7.31 -15.43
C GLN A 139 1.70 -8.78 -15.51
N PRO A 140 1.24 -9.40 -14.41
CA PRO A 140 0.67 -10.74 -14.47
C PRO A 140 -0.57 -10.75 -15.38
N ILE A 141 -0.64 -11.72 -16.30
CA ILE A 141 -1.78 -11.87 -17.20
C ILE A 141 -3.04 -12.18 -16.37
N GLY A 142 -4.11 -11.42 -16.60
CA GLY A 142 -5.39 -11.61 -15.89
C GLY A 142 -5.40 -11.16 -14.43
N ALA A 143 -4.35 -10.51 -13.95
CA ALA A 143 -4.35 -9.97 -12.59
C ALA A 143 -5.46 -8.92 -12.39
N PRO A 144 -6.17 -8.93 -11.25
CA PRO A 144 -7.20 -7.95 -10.92
C PRO A 144 -6.61 -6.58 -10.54
N TYR A 145 -5.31 -6.44 -10.54
CA TYR A 145 -4.55 -5.25 -10.17
C TYR A 145 -3.52 -4.88 -11.23
N VAL A 146 -3.00 -3.67 -11.13
CA VAL A 146 -1.81 -3.22 -11.86
C VAL A 146 -0.71 -2.84 -10.88
N SER A 147 0.52 -3.29 -11.16
CA SER A 147 1.68 -2.99 -10.34
C SER A 147 2.35 -1.72 -10.84
N LEU A 148 2.63 -0.80 -9.92
CA LEU A 148 3.24 0.48 -10.21
C LEU A 148 4.39 0.75 -9.23
N LEU A 149 5.34 1.58 -9.68
CA LEU A 149 6.44 2.08 -8.87
C LEU A 149 6.60 3.59 -9.04
N ALA A 150 7.15 4.24 -8.02
CA ALA A 150 7.57 5.64 -8.09
C ALA A 150 8.88 5.83 -7.33
N PRO A 151 9.73 6.80 -7.72
CA PRO A 151 10.89 7.17 -6.91
C PRO A 151 10.41 7.72 -5.55
N VAL A 152 11.25 7.55 -4.53
CA VAL A 152 11.04 8.22 -3.24
C VAL A 152 11.19 9.74 -3.39
N ILE A 153 10.77 10.49 -2.37
CA ILE A 153 10.91 11.95 -2.34
C ILE A 153 12.00 12.28 -1.32
N THR A 154 13.11 12.82 -1.79
CA THR A 154 14.17 13.37 -0.95
C THR A 154 14.09 14.90 -0.96
N GLU A 155 14.18 15.54 0.18
CA GLU A 155 14.21 17.02 0.27
C GLU A 155 15.58 17.59 -0.11
N VAL A 156 16.61 16.75 -0.15
CA VAL A 156 18.00 17.16 -0.48
C VAL A 156 18.51 16.29 -1.63
N SER A 157 18.98 16.92 -2.70
CA SER A 157 19.71 16.24 -3.77
C SER A 157 21.07 15.76 -3.24
N TYR A 158 21.09 14.59 -2.60
CA TYR A 158 22.35 13.87 -2.43
C TYR A 158 22.71 13.17 -3.73
N PRO A 159 24.00 13.17 -4.14
CA PRO A 159 24.43 12.38 -5.29
C PRO A 159 24.06 10.91 -5.04
N ILE A 160 23.24 10.36 -5.94
CA ILE A 160 22.75 8.99 -5.89
C ILE A 160 23.97 8.06 -5.90
N LYS A 161 24.21 7.37 -4.79
CA LYS A 161 25.19 6.29 -4.76
C LYS A 161 24.64 5.14 -5.62
N PRO A 162 25.35 4.69 -6.65
CA PRO A 162 24.83 3.63 -7.52
C PRO A 162 24.55 2.36 -6.69
N MET A 163 23.34 1.84 -6.80
CA MET A 163 22.92 0.62 -6.14
C MET A 163 23.77 -0.57 -6.62
N LYS A 164 24.24 -1.40 -5.69
CA LYS A 164 24.88 -2.67 -6.05
C LYS A 164 23.84 -3.55 -6.78
N PRO A 165 24.16 -4.10 -7.96
CA PRO A 165 23.20 -4.83 -8.80
C PRO A 165 22.54 -6.05 -8.15
N GLY A 166 23.06 -6.56 -7.02
CA GLY A 166 22.49 -7.68 -6.28
C GLY A 166 21.20 -7.40 -5.52
N ILE A 167 20.89 -6.13 -5.18
CA ILE A 167 19.71 -5.79 -4.37
C ILE A 167 18.44 -5.76 -5.23
N VAL A 168 18.55 -5.32 -6.49
CA VAL A 168 17.42 -5.32 -7.44
C VAL A 168 16.96 -6.76 -7.73
N ALA A 169 17.91 -7.69 -7.87
CA ALA A 169 17.60 -9.12 -8.08
C ALA A 169 16.95 -9.76 -6.85
N ALA A 170 17.30 -9.35 -5.63
CA ALA A 170 16.70 -9.88 -4.39
C ALA A 170 15.26 -9.40 -4.20
N VAL A 171 14.94 -8.14 -4.55
CA VAL A 171 13.58 -7.60 -4.46
C VAL A 171 12.68 -8.26 -5.51
N ILE A 172 13.17 -8.43 -6.75
CA ILE A 172 12.43 -9.12 -7.82
C ILE A 172 12.32 -10.63 -7.52
N GLY A 173 13.38 -11.27 -7.02
CA GLY A 173 13.40 -12.69 -6.66
C GLY A 173 12.49 -13.02 -5.48
N GLY A 174 12.44 -12.18 -4.44
CA GLY A 174 11.54 -12.34 -3.30
C GLY A 174 10.07 -12.19 -3.69
N PHE A 175 9.77 -11.30 -4.64
CA PHE A 175 8.41 -11.08 -5.14
C PHE A 175 7.90 -12.25 -5.98
N VAL A 176 8.76 -12.83 -6.84
CA VAL A 176 8.44 -14.03 -7.62
C VAL A 176 8.26 -15.25 -6.70
N PHE A 177 9.06 -15.37 -5.65
CA PHE A 177 8.95 -16.47 -4.70
C PHE A 177 7.65 -16.42 -3.87
N LEU A 178 7.21 -15.23 -3.48
CA LEU A 178 5.95 -15.04 -2.75
C LEU A 178 4.74 -15.35 -3.64
N ILE A 179 4.77 -14.96 -4.92
CA ILE A 179 3.71 -15.29 -5.89
C ILE A 179 3.67 -16.80 -6.15
N LEU A 180 4.82 -17.47 -6.24
CA LEU A 180 4.90 -18.93 -6.40
C LEU A 180 4.38 -19.67 -5.16
N LEU A 181 4.64 -19.18 -3.94
CA LEU A 181 4.09 -19.77 -2.71
C LEU A 181 2.57 -19.64 -2.63
N ILE A 182 2.01 -18.53 -3.06
CA ILE A 182 0.55 -18.33 -3.11
C ILE A 182 -0.07 -19.22 -4.20
N ALA A 183 0.56 -19.33 -5.36
CA ALA A 183 0.09 -20.21 -6.45
C ALA A 183 0.20 -21.70 -6.07
N PHE A 184 1.26 -22.09 -5.36
CA PHE A 184 1.44 -23.48 -4.91
C PHE A 184 0.53 -23.83 -3.73
N GLY A 185 0.24 -22.87 -2.83
CA GLY A 185 -0.73 -23.05 -1.75
C GLY A 185 -2.15 -23.24 -2.26
N LEU A 186 -2.53 -22.60 -3.36
CA LEU A 186 -3.83 -22.79 -4.02
C LEU A 186 -3.95 -24.12 -4.77
N MET A 187 -2.84 -24.71 -5.22
CA MET A 187 -2.83 -26.04 -5.86
C MET A 187 -2.97 -27.21 -4.88
N LEU A 188 -2.61 -27.03 -3.61
CA LEU A 188 -2.74 -28.07 -2.58
C LEU A 188 -4.12 -28.16 -1.92
N ILE A 189 -5.02 -27.22 -2.21
CA ILE A 189 -6.41 -27.22 -1.71
C ILE A 189 -7.39 -27.85 -2.71
N CYS A 190 -6.96 -28.18 -3.93
CA CYS A 190 -7.79 -28.76 -4.97
C CYS A 190 -7.49 -30.26 -5.26
N TYR A 191 -6.93 -30.99 -4.28
CA TYR A 191 -6.83 -32.46 -4.34
C TYR A 191 -7.33 -33.09 -3.05
#